data_9b98985161208fd31780319c6542edeb
#
_entry.id   9b98985161208fd31780319c6542edeb
#
_cell.length_a   1.000
_cell.length_b   1.000
_cell.length_c   1.000
_cell.angle_alpha   90.00
_cell.angle_beta   90.00
_cell.angle_gamma   90.00
#
_symmetry.space_group_name_H-M   'P 1'
#
loop_
_entity.id
_entity.type
_entity.pdbx_description
1 polymer ?
#
loop_
_entity_poly.entity_id
_entity_poly.type
_entity_poly.pdbx_seq_one_letter_code
_entity_poly.pdbx_strand_id
1 'polypeptide(L)'
;MAGNRGKKLAAGALAAFLIALPAAAQQGAGPAIPATPGPGEARPDLARFRARADAALADAKAQRSFWGVLVVDAATGETLYELNADRYFQPASNAKLFTTVLAMARLGPGYRFHTTIETSGTLERGGILRGDLVLVGRGAPDISNRKYPYRGTAETDGPPEKALAELADAVVAKGVKEIEGDIVGDDSFFDNERYPPGWEVDDIPFGFGAAVSAIAVNDNTLAAEVQPASRSGAPALFTVEPWPAFYVFDSKITTGAPGSETRFDLAWEPGSRQIAVSGSLPLGAKPARLEFAIQEPAEYAAALLKRLLEQRGVRISGQACAKHAPAQAAVAGATVLAERLSPPLLEVIRVVNKLSQNLHAELLLRTVAKVETGIGSREAGLKTENDFLKGIGVEEDDVLLNDGSGLSRANLVTPRAVVALLRYAAHQPWGEDFFSTLPVAGKDGTLESRMKDTPAAGRVRAKTGSLEHVRAASGVVTTRGGAHLIFSMFDNNSRLRGKDSVAVFDALCDAMVEEIGAAPVKTP
;
A
#
# COMPACT_ATOMS: atom_id res chain seq x y z
N MET A 1 52.37 20.71 -34.06
CA MET A 1 52.21 22.10 -34.54
C MET A 1 50.95 22.58 -33.86
N ALA A 2 51.04 23.20 -32.73
CA ALA A 2 51.34 24.60 -32.47
C ALA A 2 50.24 25.55 -32.97
N GLY A 3 49.54 26.17 -32.05
CA GLY A 3 48.63 27.29 -32.33
C GLY A 3 47.81 27.72 -31.12
N ASN A 4 48.50 28.33 -30.18
CA ASN A 4 48.02 29.01 -28.98
C ASN A 4 47.60 30.46 -29.31
N ARG A 5 46.58 31.04 -28.64
CA ARG A 5 46.33 32.46 -28.31
C ARG A 5 44.86 32.61 -27.92
N GLY A 6 44.42 33.17 -26.79
CA GLY A 6 45.04 34.13 -25.92
C GLY A 6 43.99 35.18 -25.53
N LYS A 7 43.70 35.31 -24.22
CA LYS A 7 43.26 36.47 -23.44
C LYS A 7 42.04 37.32 -23.85
N LYS A 8 41.05 37.51 -22.97
CA LYS A 8 40.93 38.78 -22.24
C LYS A 8 39.90 38.71 -21.09
N LEU A 9 40.35 39.15 -19.93
CA LEU A 9 39.56 39.55 -18.75
C LEU A 9 38.76 40.82 -19.05
N ALA A 10 37.54 40.90 -18.51
CA ALA A 10 36.93 42.21 -18.20
C ALA A 10 36.29 42.13 -16.81
N ALA A 11 36.79 42.96 -15.92
CA ALA A 11 36.25 43.24 -14.61
C ALA A 11 35.06 44.21 -14.71
N GLY A 12 34.07 44.05 -13.88
CA GLY A 12 32.91 44.96 -13.80
C GLY A 12 32.22 44.89 -12.43
N ALA A 13 32.63 45.81 -11.61
CA ALA A 13 31.96 46.57 -10.54
C ALA A 13 30.88 45.90 -9.65
N LEU A 14 31.23 45.78 -8.37
CA LEU A 14 30.34 45.73 -7.20
C LEU A 14 29.48 47.00 -7.12
N ALA A 15 28.17 46.84 -7.02
CA ALA A 15 27.24 47.86 -6.50
C ALA A 15 26.59 47.30 -5.25
N ALA A 16 26.92 47.82 -4.09
CA ALA A 16 26.31 47.56 -2.80
C ALA A 16 24.99 48.34 -2.72
N PHE A 17 23.86 47.66 -2.55
CA PHE A 17 22.59 48.27 -2.12
C PHE A 17 22.38 48.00 -0.63
N LEU A 18 22.53 49.06 0.17
CA LEU A 18 22.06 49.15 1.55
C LEU A 18 20.55 49.32 1.52
N ILE A 19 19.78 48.35 2.02
CA ILE A 19 18.36 48.53 2.34
C ILE A 19 18.21 48.54 3.86
N ALA A 20 17.69 49.66 4.36
CA ALA A 20 17.42 49.91 5.78
C ALA A 20 16.26 49.01 6.28
N LEU A 21 16.46 48.45 7.48
CA LEU A 21 15.45 47.76 8.27
C LEU A 21 14.50 48.77 8.94
N PRO A 22 13.19 48.58 8.92
CA PRO A 22 12.29 49.26 9.85
C PRO A 22 12.18 48.48 11.18
N ALA A 23 12.01 49.25 12.25
CA ALA A 23 11.99 48.84 13.65
C ALA A 23 10.79 47.97 14.05
N ALA A 24 11.07 47.12 15.02
CA ALA A 24 10.28 46.42 16.01
C ALA A 24 8.74 46.60 16.01
N ALA A 25 8.00 45.51 15.81
CA ALA A 25 6.66 45.28 16.33
C ALA A 25 6.72 44.27 17.49
N GLN A 26 6.07 44.63 18.60
CA GLN A 26 6.01 43.88 19.85
C GLN A 26 5.49 42.47 19.64
N GLN A 27 6.26 41.48 20.08
CA GLN A 27 5.82 40.08 20.19
C GLN A 27 4.86 39.96 21.39
N GLY A 28 3.62 39.62 21.10
CA GLY A 28 2.71 39.09 22.11
C GLY A 28 3.21 37.71 22.59
N ALA A 29 3.21 37.50 23.88
CA ALA A 29 3.58 36.25 24.52
C ALA A 29 2.65 35.12 24.06
N GLY A 30 3.15 34.20 23.25
CA GLY A 30 2.51 32.93 22.95
C GLY A 30 2.47 32.04 24.22
N PRO A 31 1.61 31.01 24.24
CA PRO A 31 1.52 30.12 25.41
C PRO A 31 2.89 29.49 25.69
N ALA A 32 3.29 29.54 26.97
CA ALA A 32 4.55 29.01 27.45
C ALA A 32 4.68 27.53 27.09
N ILE A 33 5.70 27.20 26.29
CA ILE A 33 6.13 25.81 26.07
C ILE A 33 6.61 25.30 27.44
N PRO A 34 6.10 24.15 27.94
CA PRO A 34 6.61 23.60 29.20
C PRO A 34 8.12 23.35 29.05
N ALA A 35 8.88 23.83 30.05
CA ALA A 35 10.32 23.72 30.06
C ALA A 35 10.74 22.25 29.93
N THR A 36 11.63 21.98 28.97
CA THR A 36 12.32 20.68 28.85
C THR A 36 13.13 20.46 30.13
N PRO A 37 13.02 19.30 30.81
CA PRO A 37 13.83 19.01 32.00
C PRO A 37 15.33 19.15 31.63
N GLY A 38 16.08 19.84 32.47
CA GLY A 38 17.51 20.01 32.29
C GLY A 38 18.27 18.67 32.34
N PRO A 39 19.48 18.57 31.77
CA PRO A 39 20.27 17.34 31.81
C PRO A 39 20.63 17.02 33.28
N GLY A 40 19.94 16.02 33.86
CA GLY A 40 20.16 15.56 35.24
C GLY A 40 18.92 15.23 36.05
N GLU A 41 17.71 15.59 35.60
CA GLU A 41 16.48 15.13 36.28
C GLU A 41 16.20 13.67 35.97
N ALA A 42 16.08 12.85 37.01
CA ALA A 42 15.73 11.44 36.88
C ALA A 42 14.33 11.31 36.23
N ARG A 43 14.23 10.59 35.11
CA ARG A 43 12.98 10.27 34.40
C ARG A 43 12.42 8.93 34.92
N PRO A 44 11.71 8.92 36.08
CA PRO A 44 11.19 7.67 36.63
C PRO A 44 10.12 7.02 35.76
N ASP A 45 9.43 7.80 34.91
CA ASP A 45 8.52 7.33 33.88
C ASP A 45 9.26 6.47 32.85
N LEU A 46 10.40 6.91 32.34
CA LEU A 46 11.21 6.13 31.40
C LEU A 46 11.81 4.88 32.05
N ALA A 47 12.19 4.96 33.34
CA ALA A 47 12.68 3.78 34.06
C ALA A 47 11.60 2.68 34.15
N ARG A 48 10.34 3.06 34.47
CA ARG A 48 9.22 2.12 34.49
C ARG A 48 8.91 1.56 33.09
N PHE A 49 8.88 2.42 32.07
CA PHE A 49 8.67 1.98 30.70
C PHE A 49 9.74 0.97 30.26
N ARG A 50 11.02 1.27 30.48
CA ARG A 50 12.13 0.38 30.14
C ARG A 50 12.01 -0.96 30.83
N ALA A 51 11.72 -0.96 32.13
CA ALA A 51 11.53 -2.20 32.90
C ALA A 51 10.38 -3.07 32.33
N ARG A 52 9.26 -2.46 31.93
CA ARG A 52 8.15 -3.19 31.31
C ARG A 52 8.49 -3.69 29.90
N ALA A 53 9.19 -2.89 29.10
CA ALA A 53 9.63 -3.27 27.77
C ALA A 53 10.61 -4.45 27.84
N ASP A 54 11.61 -4.36 28.71
CA ASP A 54 12.59 -5.42 28.92
C ASP A 54 11.92 -6.71 29.41
N ALA A 55 10.95 -6.62 30.33
CA ALA A 55 10.20 -7.77 30.80
C ALA A 55 9.37 -8.45 29.70
N ALA A 56 8.73 -7.67 28.81
CA ALA A 56 7.98 -8.21 27.68
C ALA A 56 8.90 -8.91 26.66
N LEU A 57 10.08 -8.37 26.42
CA LEU A 57 11.08 -8.93 25.50
C LEU A 57 11.86 -10.11 26.13
N ALA A 58 11.96 -10.17 27.47
CA ALA A 58 12.60 -11.26 28.21
C ALA A 58 11.68 -12.48 28.39
N ASP A 59 10.42 -12.45 27.97
CA ASP A 59 9.57 -13.63 27.97
C ASP A 59 10.25 -14.79 27.23
N ALA A 60 10.24 -15.99 27.85
CA ALA A 60 10.97 -17.15 27.32
C ALA A 60 10.58 -17.51 25.87
N LYS A 61 9.36 -17.15 25.45
CA LYS A 61 8.93 -17.34 24.07
C LYS A 61 9.56 -16.29 23.14
N ALA A 62 9.69 -15.03 23.57
CA ALA A 62 10.23 -13.91 22.79
C ALA A 62 11.77 -14.03 22.62
N GLN A 63 12.49 -14.59 23.59
CA GLN A 63 13.96 -14.65 23.63
C GLN A 63 14.64 -15.34 22.44
N ARG A 64 13.92 -16.19 21.70
CA ARG A 64 14.48 -16.91 20.54
C ARG A 64 14.33 -16.15 19.23
N SER A 65 13.61 -15.06 19.24
CA SER A 65 13.38 -14.19 18.08
C SER A 65 14.40 -13.05 18.05
N PHE A 66 14.56 -12.45 16.89
CA PHE A 66 15.42 -11.29 16.72
C PHE A 66 14.57 -10.01 16.74
N TRP A 67 14.66 -9.25 17.83
CA TRP A 67 13.87 -8.05 18.07
C TRP A 67 14.65 -6.78 17.73
N GLY A 68 13.97 -5.83 17.06
CA GLY A 68 14.41 -4.46 16.86
C GLY A 68 13.33 -3.51 17.37
N VAL A 69 13.70 -2.55 18.21
CA VAL A 69 12.77 -1.56 18.76
C VAL A 69 13.46 -0.21 18.81
N LEU A 70 12.77 0.82 18.35
CA LEU A 70 13.17 2.22 18.58
C LEU A 70 11.92 3.03 18.93
N VAL A 71 11.99 3.78 20.04
CA VAL A 71 10.95 4.70 20.49
C VAL A 71 11.59 6.06 20.73
N VAL A 72 11.04 7.09 20.10
CA VAL A 72 11.51 8.47 20.25
C VAL A 72 10.37 9.41 20.61
N ASP A 73 10.69 10.50 21.27
CA ASP A 73 9.80 11.65 21.42
C ASP A 73 9.62 12.31 20.03
N ALA A 74 8.38 12.51 19.61
CA ALA A 74 8.09 13.01 18.25
C ALA A 74 8.56 14.46 18.04
N ALA A 75 8.51 15.29 19.08
CA ALA A 75 8.85 16.70 18.99
C ALA A 75 10.37 16.93 19.03
N THR A 76 11.06 16.28 19.98
CA THR A 76 12.49 16.48 20.22
C THR A 76 13.38 15.52 19.44
N GLY A 77 12.88 14.33 19.14
CA GLY A 77 13.67 13.22 18.59
C GLY A 77 14.53 12.51 19.62
N GLU A 78 14.36 12.82 20.91
CA GLU A 78 15.05 12.12 21.99
C GLU A 78 14.73 10.63 21.96
N THR A 79 15.77 9.79 22.02
CA THR A 79 15.61 8.34 22.12
C THR A 79 15.19 7.95 23.53
N LEU A 80 14.00 7.39 23.66
CA LEU A 80 13.43 6.96 24.93
C LEU A 80 13.72 5.47 25.23
N TYR A 81 13.76 4.66 24.17
CA TYR A 81 14.13 3.24 24.23
C TYR A 81 14.69 2.77 22.89
N GLU A 82 15.75 1.99 22.93
CA GLU A 82 16.28 1.32 21.73
C GLU A 82 16.79 -0.09 22.02
N LEU A 83 16.56 -0.96 21.07
CA LEU A 83 17.11 -2.31 21.01
C LEU A 83 17.37 -2.65 19.55
N ASN A 84 18.63 -2.94 19.19
CA ASN A 84 19.02 -3.28 17.82
C ASN A 84 18.54 -2.25 16.77
N ALA A 85 18.50 -0.95 17.11
CA ALA A 85 17.92 0.10 16.27
C ALA A 85 18.63 0.27 14.92
N ASP A 86 19.91 -0.13 14.83
CA ASP A 86 20.77 -0.05 13.65
C ASP A 86 21.02 -1.43 13.00
N ARG A 87 20.21 -2.45 13.36
CA ARG A 87 20.29 -3.76 12.73
C ARG A 87 19.22 -3.91 11.66
N TYR A 88 19.51 -4.76 10.68
CA TYR A 88 18.60 -5.03 9.58
C TYR A 88 17.49 -5.99 9.95
N PHE A 89 16.30 -5.64 9.49
CA PHE A 89 15.09 -6.44 9.62
C PHE A 89 14.35 -6.50 8.30
N GLN A 90 13.73 -7.62 8.01
CA GLN A 90 12.70 -7.70 6.98
C GLN A 90 11.48 -6.89 7.46
N PRO A 91 11.07 -5.85 6.72
CA PRO A 91 10.02 -4.95 7.18
C PRO A 91 8.62 -5.53 7.01
N ALA A 92 8.44 -6.54 6.18
CA ALA A 92 7.13 -6.91 5.68
C ALA A 92 6.38 -5.66 5.20
N SER A 93 5.07 -5.57 5.42
CA SER A 93 4.27 -4.42 4.97
C SER A 93 4.62 -3.07 5.62
N ASN A 94 5.60 -2.99 6.53
CA ASN A 94 6.11 -1.69 6.97
C ASN A 94 6.90 -0.97 5.85
N ALA A 95 7.35 -1.69 4.81
CA ALA A 95 7.90 -1.09 3.59
C ALA A 95 6.91 -0.09 2.95
N LYS A 96 5.59 -0.33 3.08
CA LYS A 96 4.57 0.59 2.56
C LYS A 96 4.62 2.00 3.16
N LEU A 97 5.22 2.17 4.35
CA LEU A 97 5.45 3.50 4.92
C LEU A 97 6.37 4.33 4.02
N PHE A 98 7.43 3.71 3.47
CA PHE A 98 8.37 4.37 2.57
C PHE A 98 7.64 4.81 1.28
N THR A 99 6.97 3.89 0.62
CA THR A 99 6.23 4.16 -0.61
C THR A 99 5.11 5.19 -0.42
N THR A 100 4.36 5.12 0.68
CA THR A 100 3.23 6.04 0.90
C THR A 100 3.67 7.43 1.34
N VAL A 101 4.74 7.56 2.12
CA VAL A 101 5.35 8.85 2.45
C VAL A 101 5.98 9.48 1.20
N LEU A 102 6.69 8.69 0.38
CA LEU A 102 7.21 9.14 -0.90
C LEU A 102 6.10 9.69 -1.80
N ALA A 103 5.00 8.95 -1.95
CA ALA A 103 3.86 9.37 -2.77
C ALA A 103 3.22 10.67 -2.25
N MET A 104 3.04 10.82 -0.92
CA MET A 104 2.56 12.06 -0.33
C MET A 104 3.50 13.23 -0.58
N ALA A 105 4.82 13.01 -0.49
CA ALA A 105 5.83 14.04 -0.66
C ALA A 105 5.96 14.51 -2.12
N ARG A 106 5.81 13.59 -3.10
CA ARG A 106 6.09 13.86 -4.51
C ARG A 106 4.85 14.20 -5.33
N LEU A 107 3.74 13.52 -5.07
CA LEU A 107 2.49 13.73 -5.80
C LEU A 107 1.54 14.68 -5.06
N GLY A 108 1.64 14.74 -3.73
CA GLY A 108 0.73 15.49 -2.86
C GLY A 108 -0.60 14.76 -2.60
N PRO A 109 -1.30 15.08 -1.49
CA PRO A 109 -2.51 14.38 -1.06
C PRO A 109 -3.69 14.48 -2.03
N GLY A 110 -3.71 15.52 -2.87
CA GLY A 110 -4.78 15.79 -3.84
C GLY A 110 -4.59 15.15 -5.21
N TYR A 111 -3.47 14.48 -5.48
CA TYR A 111 -3.22 13.82 -6.77
C TYR A 111 -4.35 12.83 -7.11
N ARG A 112 -4.70 12.74 -8.41
CA ARG A 112 -5.72 11.80 -8.91
C ARG A 112 -5.18 11.03 -10.10
N PHE A 113 -5.45 9.73 -10.10
CA PHE A 113 -5.16 8.86 -11.24
C PHE A 113 -6.22 9.05 -12.32
N HIS A 114 -5.83 8.85 -13.56
CA HIS A 114 -6.69 9.06 -14.72
C HIS A 114 -6.71 7.78 -15.58
N THR A 115 -7.87 7.17 -15.74
CA THR A 115 -8.11 6.04 -16.62
C THR A 115 -9.00 6.48 -17.77
N THR A 116 -8.68 6.12 -19.00
CA THR A 116 -9.42 6.51 -20.20
C THR A 116 -9.76 5.29 -21.06
N ILE A 117 -10.87 5.41 -21.81
CA ILE A 117 -11.14 4.56 -22.95
C ILE A 117 -11.00 5.44 -24.19
N GLU A 118 -10.11 5.06 -25.08
CA GLU A 118 -9.66 5.85 -26.21
C GLU A 118 -9.78 5.07 -27.52
N THR A 119 -9.79 5.77 -28.65
CA THR A 119 -9.69 5.19 -29.98
C THR A 119 -8.91 6.10 -30.92
N SER A 120 -8.10 5.53 -31.80
CA SER A 120 -7.55 6.22 -32.97
C SER A 120 -8.40 6.00 -34.24
N GLY A 121 -9.46 5.19 -34.11
CA GLY A 121 -10.41 4.92 -35.17
C GLY A 121 -11.43 6.03 -35.37
N THR A 122 -12.33 5.83 -36.30
CA THR A 122 -13.38 6.81 -36.65
C THR A 122 -14.74 6.27 -36.23
N LEU A 123 -15.46 7.05 -35.44
CA LEU A 123 -16.88 6.79 -35.12
C LEU A 123 -17.76 7.36 -36.23
N GLU A 124 -18.34 6.46 -37.03
CA GLU A 124 -19.19 6.80 -38.17
C GLU A 124 -20.63 7.14 -37.74
N ARG A 125 -21.37 7.79 -38.64
CA ARG A 125 -22.82 8.00 -38.49
C ARG A 125 -23.49 6.61 -38.43
N GLY A 126 -24.31 6.39 -37.39
CA GLY A 126 -24.94 5.09 -37.13
C GLY A 126 -24.32 4.32 -35.97
N GLY A 127 -23.18 4.76 -35.45
CA GLY A 127 -22.57 4.22 -34.26
C GLY A 127 -21.56 3.11 -34.51
N ILE A 128 -21.01 3.04 -35.71
CA ILE A 128 -19.94 2.06 -36.06
C ILE A 128 -18.59 2.71 -35.80
N LEU A 129 -17.82 2.12 -34.90
CA LEU A 129 -16.42 2.49 -34.66
C LEU A 129 -15.53 1.60 -35.54
N ARG A 130 -14.82 2.23 -36.49
CA ARG A 130 -13.80 1.56 -37.31
C ARG A 130 -12.44 1.76 -36.67
N GLY A 131 -11.97 0.73 -36.00
CA GLY A 131 -10.71 0.69 -35.27
C GLY A 131 -10.89 0.17 -33.84
N ASP A 132 -9.77 0.07 -33.15
CA ASP A 132 -9.72 -0.50 -31.80
C ASP A 132 -10.29 0.43 -30.75
N LEU A 133 -10.86 -0.16 -29.70
CA LEU A 133 -11.20 0.50 -28.45
C LEU A 133 -10.17 0.14 -27.40
N VAL A 134 -9.47 1.14 -26.86
CA VAL A 134 -8.31 0.96 -25.98
C VAL A 134 -8.64 1.45 -24.58
N LEU A 135 -8.60 0.55 -23.60
CA LEU A 135 -8.60 0.88 -22.17
C LEU A 135 -7.16 1.22 -21.75
N VAL A 136 -6.89 2.49 -21.48
CA VAL A 136 -5.56 2.97 -21.12
C VAL A 136 -5.42 3.05 -19.61
N GLY A 137 -4.62 2.15 -19.04
CA GLY A 137 -4.26 2.13 -17.63
C GLY A 137 -3.10 3.06 -17.32
N ARG A 138 -3.24 3.84 -16.22
CA ARG A 138 -2.19 4.74 -15.72
C ARG A 138 -1.95 4.55 -14.22
N GLY A 139 -2.04 3.30 -13.75
CA GLY A 139 -1.77 2.93 -12.36
C GLY A 139 -2.90 3.27 -11.39
N ALA A 140 -4.12 3.52 -11.86
CA ALA A 140 -5.27 3.80 -11.02
C ALA A 140 -5.68 2.55 -10.21
N PRO A 141 -5.69 2.61 -8.86
CA PRO A 141 -6.01 1.45 -8.02
C PRO A 141 -7.50 1.35 -7.65
N ASP A 142 -8.35 2.21 -8.20
CA ASP A 142 -9.75 2.38 -7.79
C ASP A 142 -10.78 1.84 -8.79
N ILE A 143 -10.36 1.05 -9.80
CA ILE A 143 -11.28 0.43 -10.76
C ILE A 143 -11.93 -0.81 -10.12
N SER A 144 -12.82 -0.57 -9.17
CA SER A 144 -13.52 -1.59 -8.39
C SER A 144 -14.87 -1.06 -7.91
N ASN A 145 -15.56 -1.82 -7.07
CA ASN A 145 -16.77 -1.39 -6.38
C ASN A 145 -16.51 -0.81 -4.98
N ARG A 146 -15.23 -0.55 -4.61
CA ARG A 146 -14.88 -0.02 -3.28
C ARG A 146 -15.45 1.37 -3.10
N LYS A 147 -16.07 1.62 -1.94
CA LYS A 147 -16.56 2.94 -1.54
C LYS A 147 -15.44 3.81 -0.99
N TYR A 148 -15.49 5.08 -1.33
CA TYR A 148 -14.65 6.14 -0.79
C TYR A 148 -15.52 7.27 -0.24
N PRO A 149 -15.07 8.00 0.81
CA PRO A 149 -13.85 7.75 1.60
C PRO A 149 -13.95 6.48 2.45
N TYR A 150 -12.78 5.86 2.75
CA TYR A 150 -12.72 4.72 3.66
C TYR A 150 -13.18 5.12 5.08
N ARG A 151 -14.16 4.39 5.65
CA ARG A 151 -14.81 4.74 6.94
C ARG A 151 -14.56 3.73 8.06
N GLY A 152 -13.42 3.05 8.05
CA GLY A 152 -13.05 2.07 9.10
C GLY A 152 -13.24 0.62 8.68
N THR A 153 -14.16 0.33 7.80
CA THR A 153 -14.35 -0.99 7.17
C THR A 153 -14.26 -0.88 5.64
N ALA A 154 -13.86 -1.96 4.98
CA ALA A 154 -13.89 -2.04 3.53
C ALA A 154 -15.35 -2.20 3.06
N GLU A 155 -15.97 -1.10 2.64
CA GLU A 155 -17.31 -1.10 2.07
C GLU A 155 -17.25 -1.22 0.55
N THR A 156 -18.18 -1.97 -0.01
CA THR A 156 -18.37 -2.12 -1.46
C THR A 156 -19.78 -1.69 -1.87
N ASP A 157 -19.95 -1.34 -3.15
CA ASP A 157 -21.22 -0.90 -3.73
C ASP A 157 -21.41 -1.49 -5.11
N GLY A 158 -22.33 -2.44 -5.24
CA GLY A 158 -22.58 -3.17 -6.47
C GLY A 158 -21.56 -4.26 -6.77
N PRO A 159 -21.53 -4.75 -8.02
CA PRO A 159 -20.64 -5.83 -8.42
C PRO A 159 -19.17 -5.37 -8.50
N PRO A 160 -18.20 -6.31 -8.39
CA PRO A 160 -16.77 -5.96 -8.41
C PRO A 160 -16.32 -5.12 -9.61
N GLU A 161 -16.92 -5.34 -10.78
CA GLU A 161 -16.61 -4.63 -12.03
C GLU A 161 -17.31 -3.28 -12.20
N LYS A 162 -18.00 -2.76 -11.17
CA LYS A 162 -18.83 -1.55 -11.27
C LYS A 162 -18.13 -0.38 -11.97
N ALA A 163 -16.91 -0.05 -11.57
CA ALA A 163 -16.20 1.10 -12.14
C ALA A 163 -15.87 0.91 -13.64
N LEU A 164 -15.57 -0.31 -14.06
CA LEU A 164 -15.36 -0.63 -15.48
C LEU A 164 -16.70 -0.64 -16.25
N ALA A 165 -17.77 -1.07 -15.61
CA ALA A 165 -19.13 -1.03 -16.17
C ALA A 165 -19.60 0.41 -16.42
N GLU A 166 -19.31 1.35 -15.52
CA GLU A 166 -19.56 2.79 -15.67
C GLU A 166 -18.80 3.37 -16.88
N LEU A 167 -17.56 2.95 -17.12
CA LEU A 167 -16.80 3.32 -18.31
C LEU A 167 -17.42 2.77 -19.59
N ALA A 168 -17.90 1.50 -19.57
CA ALA A 168 -18.62 0.91 -20.70
C ALA A 168 -19.93 1.68 -21.00
N ASP A 169 -20.69 2.07 -19.98
CA ASP A 169 -21.89 2.91 -20.13
C ASP A 169 -21.56 4.25 -20.80
N ALA A 170 -20.46 4.89 -20.43
CA ALA A 170 -20.01 6.13 -21.03
C ALA A 170 -19.67 5.98 -22.53
N VAL A 171 -19.03 4.87 -22.92
CA VAL A 171 -18.74 4.54 -24.33
C VAL A 171 -20.06 4.39 -25.13
N VAL A 172 -21.02 3.64 -24.58
CA VAL A 172 -22.35 3.46 -25.21
C VAL A 172 -23.09 4.80 -25.32
N ALA A 173 -23.01 5.66 -24.31
CA ALA A 173 -23.61 6.98 -24.32
C ALA A 173 -23.03 7.92 -25.41
N LYS A 174 -21.80 7.66 -25.90
CA LYS A 174 -21.23 8.34 -27.09
C LYS A 174 -21.83 7.86 -28.40
N GLY A 175 -22.74 6.88 -28.35
CA GLY A 175 -23.46 6.37 -29.53
C GLY A 175 -22.79 5.18 -30.20
N VAL A 176 -21.78 4.57 -29.58
CA VAL A 176 -21.14 3.35 -30.09
C VAL A 176 -22.09 2.18 -30.03
N LYS A 177 -22.35 1.52 -31.17
CA LYS A 177 -23.25 0.36 -31.33
C LYS A 177 -22.54 -0.86 -31.91
N GLU A 178 -21.43 -0.61 -32.60
CA GLU A 178 -20.63 -1.62 -33.24
C GLU A 178 -19.16 -1.21 -33.24
N ILE A 179 -18.26 -2.17 -33.01
CA ILE A 179 -16.81 -1.96 -33.03
C ILE A 179 -16.23 -2.94 -34.04
N GLU A 180 -15.70 -2.40 -35.15
CA GLU A 180 -14.94 -3.12 -36.17
C GLU A 180 -13.44 -3.03 -35.85
N GLY A 181 -13.02 -3.66 -34.76
CA GLY A 181 -11.68 -3.65 -34.22
C GLY A 181 -11.60 -4.44 -32.92
N ASP A 182 -10.45 -4.43 -32.29
CA ASP A 182 -10.17 -5.13 -31.03
C ASP A 182 -10.50 -4.27 -29.79
N ILE A 183 -10.69 -4.95 -28.68
CA ILE A 183 -10.72 -4.32 -27.35
C ILE A 183 -9.35 -4.53 -26.72
N VAL A 184 -8.62 -3.45 -26.53
CA VAL A 184 -7.22 -3.50 -26.11
C VAL A 184 -7.08 -2.99 -24.67
N GLY A 185 -6.44 -3.77 -23.79
CA GLY A 185 -5.96 -3.30 -22.49
C GLY A 185 -4.52 -2.78 -22.63
N ASP A 186 -4.32 -1.47 -22.59
CA ASP A 186 -2.99 -0.86 -22.69
C ASP A 186 -2.46 -0.54 -21.30
N ASP A 187 -1.51 -1.35 -20.80
CA ASP A 187 -0.82 -1.14 -19.54
C ASP A 187 0.63 -0.64 -19.70
N SER A 188 0.97 -0.19 -20.89
CA SER A 188 2.30 0.29 -21.26
C SER A 188 2.77 1.56 -20.54
N PHE A 189 1.95 2.11 -19.65
CA PHE A 189 2.33 3.19 -18.74
C PHE A 189 3.42 2.76 -17.74
N PHE A 190 3.41 1.47 -17.36
CA PHE A 190 4.47 0.81 -16.62
C PHE A 190 5.25 -0.15 -17.51
N ASP A 191 6.43 -0.57 -17.04
CA ASP A 191 7.10 -1.74 -17.60
C ASP A 191 6.29 -3.02 -17.31
N ASN A 192 6.61 -4.10 -18.03
CA ASN A 192 5.90 -5.37 -17.88
C ASN A 192 6.54 -6.29 -16.82
N GLU A 193 7.09 -5.71 -15.74
CA GLU A 193 7.54 -6.49 -14.58
C GLU A 193 6.38 -6.76 -13.64
N ARG A 194 5.77 -7.93 -13.74
CA ARG A 194 4.56 -8.31 -12.99
C ARG A 194 4.81 -8.67 -11.54
N TYR A 195 5.97 -9.24 -11.25
CA TYR A 195 6.34 -9.76 -9.94
C TYR A 195 7.71 -9.24 -9.55
N PRO A 196 7.82 -8.38 -8.54
CA PRO A 196 9.10 -7.93 -8.02
C PRO A 196 9.99 -9.08 -7.55
N PRO A 197 11.32 -8.93 -7.62
CA PRO A 197 12.26 -9.90 -7.07
C PRO A 197 12.04 -10.18 -5.59
N GLY A 198 12.17 -11.45 -5.20
CA GLY A 198 12.02 -11.88 -3.80
C GLY A 198 10.57 -12.12 -3.37
N TRP A 199 9.60 -12.02 -4.27
CA TRP A 199 8.27 -12.56 -4.05
C TRP A 199 8.34 -14.09 -4.12
N GLU A 200 7.68 -14.77 -3.19
CA GLU A 200 7.63 -16.22 -3.17
C GLU A 200 6.61 -16.74 -4.20
N VAL A 201 6.97 -17.82 -4.88
CA VAL A 201 6.10 -18.43 -5.90
C VAL A 201 4.76 -18.86 -5.32
N ASP A 202 4.75 -19.26 -4.04
CA ASP A 202 3.56 -19.70 -3.33
C ASP A 202 2.61 -18.53 -2.98
N ASP A 203 3.09 -17.28 -3.02
CA ASP A 203 2.28 -16.08 -2.77
C ASP A 203 1.53 -15.63 -4.02
N ILE A 204 2.08 -15.89 -5.21
CA ILE A 204 1.58 -15.39 -6.51
C ILE A 204 0.13 -15.78 -6.81
N PRO A 205 -0.38 -16.98 -6.45
CA PRO A 205 -1.76 -17.36 -6.76
C PRO A 205 -2.83 -16.59 -5.96
N PHE A 206 -2.42 -15.98 -4.84
CA PHE A 206 -3.34 -15.31 -3.93
C PHE A 206 -3.47 -13.81 -4.24
N GLY A 207 -4.59 -13.21 -3.86
CA GLY A 207 -4.87 -11.79 -4.12
C GLY A 207 -3.80 -10.83 -3.58
N PHE A 208 -3.11 -11.18 -2.48
CA PHE A 208 -2.01 -10.35 -1.96
C PHE A 208 -0.72 -10.43 -2.79
N GLY A 209 -0.58 -11.45 -3.66
CA GLY A 209 0.51 -11.62 -4.63
C GLY A 209 0.08 -11.29 -6.07
N ALA A 210 -1.01 -10.53 -6.26
CA ALA A 210 -1.54 -10.20 -7.58
C ALA A 210 -0.52 -9.49 -8.47
N ALA A 211 -0.53 -9.84 -9.77
CA ALA A 211 0.37 -9.29 -10.77
C ALA A 211 0.24 -7.77 -10.88
N VAL A 212 1.38 -7.08 -10.93
CA VAL A 212 1.46 -5.63 -11.10
C VAL A 212 1.23 -5.27 -12.56
N SER A 213 0.32 -4.34 -12.83
CA SER A 213 0.00 -3.81 -14.14
C SER A 213 -0.52 -2.39 -14.01
N ALA A 214 -0.31 -1.53 -15.00
CA ALA A 214 -0.88 -0.19 -15.00
C ALA A 214 -2.41 -0.21 -15.11
N ILE A 215 -3.02 -1.35 -15.43
CA ILE A 215 -4.46 -1.60 -15.32
C ILE A 215 -4.68 -2.50 -14.09
N ALA A 216 -5.48 -2.02 -13.13
CA ALA A 216 -5.84 -2.78 -11.94
C ALA A 216 -7.37 -2.77 -11.79
N VAL A 217 -8.03 -3.86 -12.18
CA VAL A 217 -9.48 -4.04 -12.03
C VAL A 217 -9.73 -4.98 -10.85
N ASN A 218 -10.51 -4.50 -9.88
CA ASN A 218 -10.85 -5.25 -8.67
C ASN A 218 -9.60 -5.84 -7.97
N ASP A 219 -8.58 -4.99 -7.76
CA ASP A 219 -7.28 -5.36 -7.18
C ASP A 219 -6.55 -6.50 -7.93
N ASN A 220 -6.84 -6.69 -9.23
CA ASN A 220 -6.39 -7.80 -10.06
C ASN A 220 -6.71 -9.17 -9.44
N THR A 221 -7.92 -9.31 -8.90
CA THR A 221 -8.39 -10.55 -8.28
C THR A 221 -9.74 -11.00 -8.80
N LEU A 222 -9.95 -12.32 -8.74
CA LEU A 222 -11.25 -12.97 -8.79
C LEU A 222 -11.59 -13.50 -7.39
N ALA A 223 -12.82 -13.35 -6.96
CA ALA A 223 -13.29 -13.95 -5.72
C ALA A 223 -14.06 -15.24 -5.99
N ALA A 224 -13.87 -16.22 -5.11
CA ALA A 224 -14.74 -17.39 -5.04
C ALA A 224 -15.36 -17.50 -3.66
N GLU A 225 -16.63 -17.85 -3.62
CA GLU A 225 -17.35 -18.25 -2.42
C GLU A 225 -17.41 -19.76 -2.33
N VAL A 226 -17.05 -20.32 -1.18
CA VAL A 226 -17.12 -21.74 -0.86
C VAL A 226 -18.17 -21.95 0.20
N GLN A 227 -19.24 -22.68 -0.10
CA GLN A 227 -20.30 -23.00 0.86
C GLN A 227 -20.31 -24.50 1.17
N PRO A 228 -20.41 -24.90 2.46
CA PRO A 228 -20.52 -26.31 2.81
C PRO A 228 -21.84 -26.89 2.31
N ALA A 229 -21.82 -28.15 1.88
CA ALA A 229 -23.02 -28.90 1.56
C ALA A 229 -23.80 -29.29 2.84
N SER A 230 -24.98 -29.90 2.67
CA SER A 230 -25.84 -30.33 3.76
C SER A 230 -25.34 -31.56 4.54
N ARG A 231 -24.28 -32.24 4.05
CA ARG A 231 -23.70 -33.44 4.70
C ARG A 231 -22.18 -33.48 4.57
N SER A 232 -21.53 -34.01 5.59
CA SER A 232 -20.08 -34.28 5.58
C SER A 232 -19.72 -35.27 4.46
N GLY A 233 -18.59 -35.07 3.82
CA GLY A 233 -18.05 -35.84 2.69
C GLY A 233 -18.61 -35.43 1.33
N ALA A 234 -19.67 -34.61 1.25
CA ALA A 234 -20.17 -34.10 -0.01
C ALA A 234 -19.32 -32.96 -0.58
N PRO A 235 -19.27 -32.79 -1.93
CA PRO A 235 -18.61 -31.62 -2.52
C PRO A 235 -19.21 -30.32 -1.98
N ALA A 236 -18.35 -29.34 -1.66
CA ALA A 236 -18.77 -27.99 -1.33
C ALA A 236 -19.22 -27.25 -2.60
N LEU A 237 -20.14 -26.29 -2.46
CA LEU A 237 -20.50 -25.39 -3.56
C LEU A 237 -19.38 -24.37 -3.71
N PHE A 238 -18.88 -24.22 -4.94
CA PHE A 238 -17.81 -23.29 -5.31
C PHE A 238 -18.31 -22.35 -6.41
N THR A 239 -18.40 -21.06 -6.12
CA THR A 239 -18.91 -20.02 -7.04
C THR A 239 -17.89 -18.92 -7.20
N VAL A 240 -17.59 -18.52 -8.45
CA VAL A 240 -16.56 -17.51 -8.78
C VAL A 240 -17.21 -16.25 -9.35
N GLU A 241 -16.74 -15.09 -8.91
CA GLU A 241 -17.14 -13.75 -9.39
C GLU A 241 -15.91 -12.87 -9.67
N PRO A 242 -16.00 -11.90 -10.60
CA PRO A 242 -17.15 -11.49 -11.40
C PRO A 242 -17.34 -12.31 -12.69
N TRP A 243 -16.29 -12.95 -13.17
CA TRP A 243 -16.32 -13.67 -14.45
C TRP A 243 -15.52 -14.97 -14.40
N PRO A 244 -16.16 -16.09 -14.05
CA PRO A 244 -15.48 -17.37 -13.89
C PRO A 244 -14.81 -17.90 -15.17
N ALA A 245 -15.29 -17.48 -16.36
CA ALA A 245 -14.81 -18.01 -17.63
C ALA A 245 -13.39 -17.56 -18.03
N PHE A 246 -12.79 -16.60 -17.33
CA PHE A 246 -11.38 -16.21 -17.58
C PHE A 246 -10.39 -17.27 -17.13
N TYR A 247 -10.73 -17.99 -16.04
CA TYR A 247 -9.99 -19.15 -15.54
C TYR A 247 -10.85 -20.40 -15.58
N VAL A 248 -10.22 -21.57 -15.70
CA VAL A 248 -10.83 -22.88 -15.54
C VAL A 248 -10.53 -23.40 -14.14
N PHE A 249 -11.57 -23.53 -13.31
CA PHE A 249 -11.41 -24.02 -11.94
C PHE A 249 -11.74 -25.51 -11.85
N ASP A 250 -10.81 -26.30 -11.28
CA ASP A 250 -11.03 -27.69 -10.84
C ASP A 250 -11.18 -27.70 -9.32
N SER A 251 -12.41 -27.64 -8.83
CA SER A 251 -12.68 -27.62 -7.39
C SER A 251 -12.92 -29.02 -6.85
N LYS A 252 -12.06 -29.47 -5.94
CA LYS A 252 -12.15 -30.72 -5.16
C LYS A 252 -12.36 -30.43 -3.66
N ILE A 253 -13.01 -29.30 -3.35
CA ILE A 253 -13.30 -28.93 -1.96
C ILE A 253 -14.46 -29.77 -1.47
N THR A 254 -14.34 -30.36 -0.27
CA THR A 254 -15.36 -31.18 0.37
C THR A 254 -15.89 -30.52 1.64
N THR A 255 -17.08 -30.93 2.05
CA THR A 255 -17.62 -30.56 3.36
C THR A 255 -17.03 -31.50 4.43
N GLY A 256 -16.28 -30.92 5.38
CA GLY A 256 -15.67 -31.63 6.49
C GLY A 256 -16.65 -31.99 7.59
N ALA A 257 -16.19 -32.69 8.63
CA ALA A 257 -16.97 -32.96 9.83
C ALA A 257 -17.32 -31.65 10.58
N PRO A 258 -18.41 -31.60 11.37
CA PRO A 258 -18.69 -30.46 12.23
C PRO A 258 -17.48 -30.14 13.14
N GLY A 259 -17.07 -28.86 13.19
CA GLY A 259 -15.96 -28.41 14.03
C GLY A 259 -14.56 -28.78 13.56
N SER A 260 -14.39 -29.43 12.38
CA SER A 260 -13.09 -29.61 11.75
C SER A 260 -12.47 -28.26 11.34
N GLU A 261 -11.17 -28.24 11.09
CA GLU A 261 -10.50 -27.04 10.59
C GLU A 261 -10.86 -26.78 9.12
N THR A 262 -11.02 -25.51 8.78
CA THR A 262 -11.10 -25.07 7.37
C THR A 262 -9.67 -25.13 6.79
N ARG A 263 -9.54 -25.82 5.67
CA ARG A 263 -8.29 -25.92 4.93
C ARG A 263 -8.54 -25.84 3.44
N PHE A 264 -7.77 -24.99 2.75
CA PHE A 264 -7.75 -24.89 1.31
C PHE A 264 -6.32 -24.99 0.82
N ASP A 265 -6.11 -25.84 -0.16
CA ASP A 265 -4.86 -26.02 -0.88
C ASP A 265 -5.08 -25.59 -2.33
N LEU A 266 -4.15 -24.81 -2.86
CA LEU A 266 -4.20 -24.26 -4.21
C LEU A 266 -3.04 -24.84 -5.03
N ALA A 267 -3.35 -25.36 -6.21
CA ALA A 267 -2.35 -25.77 -7.19
C ALA A 267 -2.57 -24.98 -8.48
N TRP A 268 -1.53 -24.29 -8.92
CA TRP A 268 -1.56 -23.43 -10.07
C TRP A 268 -0.16 -23.41 -10.72
N GLU A 269 -0.14 -23.39 -12.05
CA GLU A 269 1.09 -23.28 -12.83
C GLU A 269 1.21 -21.90 -13.46
N PRO A 270 2.37 -21.22 -13.35
CA PRO A 270 2.62 -19.95 -14.01
C PRO A 270 2.32 -20.01 -15.52
N GLY A 271 1.55 -19.03 -16.00
CA GLY A 271 1.10 -18.99 -17.40
C GLY A 271 -0.11 -19.88 -17.73
N SER A 272 -0.58 -20.71 -16.80
CA SER A 272 -1.78 -21.52 -16.95
C SER A 272 -3.04 -20.74 -16.57
N ARG A 273 -4.14 -20.98 -17.26
CA ARG A 273 -5.48 -20.53 -16.85
C ARG A 273 -6.24 -21.59 -16.05
N GLN A 274 -5.60 -22.71 -15.70
CA GLN A 274 -6.19 -23.74 -14.86
C GLN A 274 -5.78 -23.54 -13.41
N ILE A 275 -6.77 -23.52 -12.52
CA ILE A 275 -6.57 -23.41 -11.08
C ILE A 275 -7.26 -24.61 -10.43
N ALA A 276 -6.50 -25.46 -9.77
CA ALA A 276 -7.02 -26.55 -8.97
C ALA A 276 -7.12 -26.12 -7.50
N VAL A 277 -8.31 -26.27 -6.91
CA VAL A 277 -8.56 -25.93 -5.51
C VAL A 277 -9.04 -27.18 -4.79
N SER A 278 -8.41 -27.54 -3.67
CA SER A 278 -8.77 -28.69 -2.85
C SER A 278 -8.86 -28.33 -1.38
N GLY A 279 -9.33 -29.26 -0.57
CA GLY A 279 -9.44 -29.06 0.87
C GLY A 279 -10.82 -29.33 1.45
N SER A 280 -11.12 -28.69 2.59
CA SER A 280 -12.40 -28.90 3.26
C SER A 280 -12.88 -27.67 4.03
N LEU A 281 -14.21 -27.50 4.09
CA LEU A 281 -14.91 -26.53 4.91
C LEU A 281 -15.86 -27.29 5.86
N PRO A 282 -15.86 -27.02 7.20
CA PRO A 282 -16.71 -27.75 8.14
C PRO A 282 -18.19 -27.68 7.82
N LEU A 283 -18.91 -28.75 8.06
CA LEU A 283 -20.38 -28.76 8.01
C LEU A 283 -20.96 -27.71 8.96
N GLY A 284 -21.83 -26.84 8.46
CA GLY A 284 -22.45 -25.74 9.20
C GLY A 284 -21.56 -24.51 9.37
N ALA A 285 -20.36 -24.48 8.80
CA ALA A 285 -19.55 -23.26 8.75
C ALA A 285 -20.23 -22.19 7.90
N LYS A 286 -19.91 -20.94 8.18
CA LYS A 286 -20.26 -19.81 7.30
C LYS A 286 -19.51 -19.97 5.98
N PRO A 287 -20.06 -19.44 4.85
CA PRO A 287 -19.34 -19.40 3.60
C PRO A 287 -17.95 -18.80 3.76
N ALA A 288 -16.95 -19.37 3.11
CA ALA A 288 -15.59 -18.87 3.06
C ALA A 288 -15.34 -18.16 1.72
N ARG A 289 -14.62 -17.05 1.75
CA ARG A 289 -14.19 -16.32 0.56
C ARG A 289 -12.72 -16.62 0.28
N LEU A 290 -12.44 -16.99 -0.97
CA LEU A 290 -11.10 -17.13 -1.51
C LEU A 290 -10.86 -16.02 -2.55
N GLU A 291 -9.63 -15.51 -2.64
CA GLU A 291 -9.26 -14.53 -3.66
C GLU A 291 -8.07 -15.07 -4.45
N PHE A 292 -8.23 -15.12 -5.76
CA PHE A 292 -7.26 -15.62 -6.73
C PHE A 292 -6.70 -14.45 -7.53
N ALA A 293 -5.38 -14.39 -7.64
CA ALA A 293 -4.70 -13.40 -8.44
C ALA A 293 -4.93 -13.60 -9.94
N ILE A 294 -5.08 -12.49 -10.66
CA ILE A 294 -5.11 -12.45 -12.12
C ILE A 294 -3.69 -12.22 -12.61
N GLN A 295 -3.18 -13.15 -13.46
CA GLN A 295 -1.80 -13.11 -13.97
C GLN A 295 -1.62 -12.16 -15.15
N GLU A 296 -2.69 -11.96 -15.94
CA GLU A 296 -2.73 -11.13 -17.14
C GLU A 296 -3.78 -10.01 -16.96
N PRO A 297 -3.50 -9.01 -16.09
CA PRO A 297 -4.52 -8.01 -15.75
C PRO A 297 -5.03 -7.20 -16.93
N ALA A 298 -4.14 -6.82 -17.87
CA ALA A 298 -4.50 -6.03 -19.03
C ALA A 298 -5.43 -6.80 -19.98
N GLU A 299 -5.12 -8.09 -20.23
CA GLU A 299 -5.99 -8.95 -21.05
C GLU A 299 -7.32 -9.23 -20.36
N TYR A 300 -7.29 -9.50 -19.05
CA TYR A 300 -8.52 -9.69 -18.27
C TYR A 300 -9.43 -8.45 -18.34
N ALA A 301 -8.86 -7.26 -18.15
CA ALA A 301 -9.61 -6.01 -18.20
C ALA A 301 -10.22 -5.76 -19.59
N ALA A 302 -9.46 -6.03 -20.66
CA ALA A 302 -9.97 -5.95 -22.04
C ALA A 302 -11.11 -6.93 -22.29
N ALA A 303 -10.96 -8.18 -21.85
CA ALA A 303 -11.98 -9.22 -22.02
C ALA A 303 -13.25 -8.91 -21.20
N LEU A 304 -13.08 -8.39 -19.98
CA LEU A 304 -14.20 -7.97 -19.15
C LEU A 304 -14.91 -6.75 -19.75
N LEU A 305 -14.17 -5.75 -20.26
CA LEU A 305 -14.74 -4.58 -20.95
C LEU A 305 -15.52 -5.00 -22.20
N LYS A 306 -14.97 -5.92 -23.02
CA LYS A 306 -15.65 -6.49 -24.18
C LYS A 306 -16.99 -7.07 -23.77
N ARG A 307 -17.02 -7.95 -22.77
CA ARG A 307 -18.24 -8.56 -22.25
C ARG A 307 -19.25 -7.51 -21.77
N LEU A 308 -18.79 -6.49 -21.02
CA LEU A 308 -19.64 -5.43 -20.50
C LEU A 308 -20.29 -4.61 -21.64
N LEU A 309 -19.58 -4.36 -22.73
CA LEU A 309 -20.11 -3.68 -23.92
C LEU A 309 -21.10 -4.58 -24.66
N GLU A 310 -20.80 -5.87 -24.84
CA GLU A 310 -21.71 -6.85 -25.46
C GLU A 310 -23.04 -6.99 -24.68
N GLN A 311 -22.98 -7.01 -23.35
CA GLN A 311 -24.17 -6.99 -22.47
C GLN A 311 -25.05 -5.74 -22.68
N ARG A 312 -24.46 -4.64 -23.16
CA ARG A 312 -25.14 -3.38 -23.49
C ARG A 312 -25.59 -3.30 -24.96
N GLY A 313 -25.46 -4.41 -25.69
CA GLY A 313 -25.89 -4.52 -27.08
C GLY A 313 -24.89 -4.01 -28.11
N VAL A 314 -23.64 -3.72 -27.73
CA VAL A 314 -22.59 -3.37 -28.69
C VAL A 314 -22.11 -4.65 -29.40
N ARG A 315 -22.12 -4.64 -30.73
CA ARG A 315 -21.52 -5.74 -31.52
C ARG A 315 -20.02 -5.51 -31.67
N ILE A 316 -19.20 -6.52 -31.42
CA ILE A 316 -17.75 -6.43 -31.47
C ILE A 316 -17.21 -7.55 -32.36
N SER A 317 -16.55 -7.20 -33.46
CA SER A 317 -16.02 -8.18 -34.41
C SER A 317 -14.62 -8.68 -34.04
N GLY A 318 -13.85 -7.86 -33.32
CA GLY A 318 -12.49 -8.17 -32.90
C GLY A 318 -12.39 -8.97 -31.61
N GLN A 319 -11.15 -9.17 -31.15
CA GLN A 319 -10.82 -9.92 -29.94
C GLN A 319 -10.49 -8.98 -28.77
N ALA A 320 -10.38 -9.54 -27.58
CA ALA A 320 -9.78 -8.87 -26.44
C ALA A 320 -8.29 -9.21 -26.39
N CYS A 321 -7.43 -8.21 -26.26
CA CYS A 321 -5.99 -8.40 -26.19
C CYS A 321 -5.31 -7.38 -25.27
N ALA A 322 -4.06 -7.62 -24.93
CA ALA A 322 -3.25 -6.72 -24.12
C ALA A 322 -2.16 -6.05 -24.97
N LYS A 323 -1.80 -4.83 -24.58
CA LYS A 323 -0.64 -4.09 -25.08
C LYS A 323 0.24 -3.70 -23.90
N HIS A 324 1.47 -4.23 -23.91
CA HIS A 324 2.49 -4.00 -22.88
C HIS A 324 3.59 -3.05 -23.35
N ALA A 325 4.40 -2.55 -22.42
CA ALA A 325 5.61 -1.79 -22.72
C ALA A 325 6.67 -2.68 -23.46
N PRO A 326 7.58 -2.10 -24.28
CA PRO A 326 7.72 -0.65 -24.45
C PRO A 326 6.60 -0.07 -25.30
N ALA A 327 5.92 0.95 -24.75
CA ALA A 327 4.97 1.71 -25.54
C ALA A 327 5.71 2.41 -26.68
N GLN A 328 5.28 2.19 -27.91
CA GLN A 328 5.44 3.23 -28.92
C GLN A 328 4.69 4.46 -28.41
N ALA A 329 5.25 5.65 -28.69
CA ALA A 329 4.66 6.90 -28.27
C ALA A 329 3.14 6.88 -28.42
N ALA A 330 2.43 7.45 -27.44
CA ALA A 330 0.98 7.58 -27.50
C ALA A 330 0.56 8.01 -28.90
N VAL A 331 -0.39 7.30 -29.49
CA VAL A 331 -0.85 7.63 -30.85
C VAL A 331 -1.39 9.04 -30.81
N ALA A 332 -0.68 9.97 -31.42
CA ALA A 332 -1.10 11.38 -31.49
C ALA A 332 -2.47 11.43 -32.18
N GLY A 333 -3.45 12.06 -31.52
CA GLY A 333 -4.79 12.23 -32.08
C GLY A 333 -5.83 11.19 -31.65
N ALA A 334 -5.58 10.36 -30.64
CA ALA A 334 -6.60 9.49 -30.08
C ALA A 334 -7.77 10.29 -29.48
N THR A 335 -9.00 9.84 -29.74
CA THR A 335 -10.24 10.42 -29.20
C THR A 335 -10.62 9.71 -27.91
N VAL A 336 -10.82 10.46 -26.83
CA VAL A 336 -11.31 9.94 -25.55
C VAL A 336 -12.82 9.75 -25.62
N LEU A 337 -13.28 8.51 -25.45
CA LEU A 337 -14.71 8.17 -25.43
C LEU A 337 -15.26 8.08 -24.00
N ALA A 338 -14.45 7.69 -23.05
CA ALA A 338 -14.80 7.67 -21.63
C ALA A 338 -13.57 7.96 -20.77
N GLU A 339 -13.80 8.54 -19.60
CA GLU A 339 -12.74 8.83 -18.64
C GLU A 339 -13.22 8.65 -17.21
N ARG A 340 -12.28 8.34 -16.31
CA ARG A 340 -12.49 8.23 -14.88
C ARG A 340 -11.31 8.85 -14.13
N LEU A 341 -11.64 9.70 -13.16
CA LEU A 341 -10.69 10.20 -12.18
C LEU A 341 -10.86 9.44 -10.86
N SER A 342 -9.75 9.02 -10.27
CA SER A 342 -9.76 8.36 -8.97
C SER A 342 -10.20 9.31 -7.84
N PRO A 343 -10.51 8.80 -6.63
CA PRO A 343 -10.44 9.58 -5.42
C PRO A 343 -9.07 10.25 -5.24
N PRO A 344 -8.94 11.28 -4.36
CA PRO A 344 -7.62 11.85 -4.05
C PRO A 344 -6.64 10.80 -3.52
N LEU A 345 -5.34 11.02 -3.76
CA LEU A 345 -4.26 10.12 -3.33
C LEU A 345 -4.33 9.76 -1.84
N LEU A 346 -4.72 10.71 -0.99
CA LEU A 346 -4.89 10.47 0.44
C LEU A 346 -5.86 9.30 0.72
N GLU A 347 -6.96 9.19 -0.03
CA GLU A 347 -7.91 8.09 0.12
C GLU A 347 -7.36 6.76 -0.41
N VAL A 348 -6.56 6.80 -1.48
CA VAL A 348 -5.84 5.63 -1.97
C VAL A 348 -4.84 5.13 -0.93
N ILE A 349 -4.03 6.03 -0.35
CA ILE A 349 -3.08 5.72 0.71
C ILE A 349 -3.79 5.17 1.95
N ARG A 350 -4.97 5.67 2.26
CA ARG A 350 -5.78 5.13 3.36
C ARG A 350 -6.11 3.65 3.16
N VAL A 351 -6.47 3.24 1.95
CA VAL A 351 -6.67 1.83 1.61
C VAL A 351 -5.36 1.05 1.72
N VAL A 352 -4.25 1.58 1.16
CA VAL A 352 -2.92 0.94 1.26
C VAL A 352 -2.54 0.66 2.70
N ASN A 353 -2.70 1.64 3.59
CA ASN A 353 -2.24 1.54 4.97
C ASN A 353 -3.22 0.75 5.85
N LYS A 354 -4.54 1.02 5.79
CA LYS A 354 -5.56 0.36 6.62
C LYS A 354 -5.72 -1.13 6.30
N LEU A 355 -5.76 -1.48 5.00
CA LEU A 355 -5.97 -2.86 4.53
C LEU A 355 -4.66 -3.57 4.20
N SER A 356 -3.55 -2.85 4.23
CA SER A 356 -2.24 -3.37 3.84
C SER A 356 -2.17 -3.86 2.38
N GLN A 357 -2.82 -3.15 1.45
CA GLN A 357 -2.97 -3.55 0.06
C GLN A 357 -1.61 -3.50 -0.69
N ASN A 358 -1.15 -4.66 -1.16
CA ASN A 358 0.18 -4.79 -1.79
C ASN A 358 0.20 -4.19 -3.19
N LEU A 359 -0.75 -4.58 -4.05
CA LEU A 359 -0.80 -4.10 -5.43
C LEU A 359 -0.83 -2.57 -5.49
N HIS A 360 -1.66 -1.93 -4.66
CA HIS A 360 -1.74 -0.47 -4.66
C HIS A 360 -0.41 0.21 -4.28
N ALA A 361 0.36 -0.37 -3.36
CA ALA A 361 1.69 0.15 -3.04
C ALA A 361 2.66 0.03 -4.22
N GLU A 362 2.62 -1.09 -4.95
CA GLU A 362 3.42 -1.28 -6.17
C GLU A 362 3.03 -0.27 -7.26
N LEU A 363 1.73 0.00 -7.42
CA LEU A 363 1.26 1.01 -8.37
C LEU A 363 1.72 2.42 -7.98
N LEU A 364 1.69 2.76 -6.69
CA LEU A 364 2.15 4.05 -6.18
C LEU A 364 3.64 4.26 -6.47
N LEU A 365 4.49 3.28 -6.16
CA LEU A 365 5.93 3.36 -6.38
C LEU A 365 6.25 3.66 -7.85
N ARG A 366 5.65 2.91 -8.78
CA ARG A 366 5.85 3.08 -10.23
C ARG A 366 5.22 4.37 -10.75
N THR A 367 4.09 4.80 -10.18
CA THR A 367 3.44 6.06 -10.57
C THR A 367 4.30 7.27 -10.19
N VAL A 368 4.88 7.30 -8.99
CA VAL A 368 5.81 8.36 -8.58
C VAL A 368 6.97 8.45 -9.57
N ALA A 369 7.60 7.31 -9.89
CA ALA A 369 8.69 7.27 -10.85
C ALA A 369 8.25 7.78 -12.23
N LYS A 370 7.09 7.32 -12.72
CA LYS A 370 6.57 7.74 -14.03
C LYS A 370 6.33 9.23 -14.11
N VAL A 371 5.79 9.83 -13.05
CA VAL A 371 5.51 11.27 -13.02
C VAL A 371 6.80 12.09 -12.95
N GLU A 372 7.79 11.67 -12.14
CA GLU A 372 9.03 12.42 -11.96
C GLU A 372 10.07 12.21 -13.07
N THR A 373 10.16 11.00 -13.60
CA THR A 373 11.27 10.61 -14.50
C THR A 373 10.82 10.25 -15.92
N GLY A 374 9.50 10.09 -16.13
CA GLY A 374 8.94 9.54 -17.36
C GLY A 374 9.02 8.01 -17.47
N ILE A 375 9.65 7.31 -16.53
CA ILE A 375 9.87 5.86 -16.52
C ILE A 375 9.01 5.21 -15.43
N GLY A 376 8.02 4.42 -15.83
CA GLY A 376 7.11 3.73 -14.91
C GLY A 376 7.61 2.32 -14.56
N SER A 377 8.79 2.20 -13.96
CA SER A 377 9.37 0.92 -13.55
C SER A 377 9.59 0.85 -12.05
N ARG A 378 9.69 -0.38 -11.52
CA ARG A 378 10.08 -0.61 -10.13
C ARG A 378 11.47 -0.04 -9.84
N GLU A 379 12.42 -0.28 -10.73
CA GLU A 379 13.81 0.21 -10.56
C GLU A 379 13.87 1.74 -10.48
N ALA A 380 13.16 2.44 -11.37
CA ALA A 380 13.08 3.89 -11.33
C ALA A 380 12.37 4.36 -10.03
N GLY A 381 11.34 3.62 -9.58
CA GLY A 381 10.64 3.89 -8.33
C GLY A 381 11.54 3.77 -7.12
N LEU A 382 12.27 2.67 -6.99
CA LEU A 382 13.22 2.45 -5.91
C LEU A 382 14.38 3.46 -5.93
N LYS A 383 14.85 3.82 -7.12
CA LYS A 383 15.86 4.88 -7.25
C LYS A 383 15.31 6.22 -6.75
N THR A 384 14.11 6.60 -7.17
CA THR A 384 13.46 7.84 -6.71
C THR A 384 13.25 7.82 -5.20
N GLU A 385 12.88 6.67 -4.62
CA GLU A 385 12.70 6.47 -3.18
C GLU A 385 14.03 6.63 -2.43
N ASN A 386 15.10 6.00 -2.90
CA ASN A 386 16.43 6.13 -2.30
C ASN A 386 16.96 7.59 -2.37
N ASP A 387 16.80 8.25 -3.51
CA ASP A 387 17.17 9.67 -3.67
C ASP A 387 16.37 10.57 -2.69
N PHE A 388 15.09 10.27 -2.50
CA PHE A 388 14.22 10.95 -1.53
C PHE A 388 14.69 10.70 -0.09
N LEU A 389 14.94 9.45 0.29
CA LEU A 389 15.37 9.06 1.64
C LEU A 389 16.68 9.72 2.01
N LYS A 390 17.63 9.73 1.10
CA LYS A 390 18.90 10.46 1.27
C LYS A 390 18.68 11.96 1.48
N GLY A 391 17.75 12.55 0.72
CA GLY A 391 17.37 13.95 0.85
C GLY A 391 16.76 14.34 2.20
N ILE A 392 16.19 13.40 2.93
CA ILE A 392 15.62 13.59 4.28
C ILE A 392 16.53 13.11 5.40
N GLY A 393 17.77 12.71 5.09
CA GLY A 393 18.78 12.34 6.07
C GLY A 393 18.69 10.89 6.56
N VAL A 394 18.09 9.98 5.79
CA VAL A 394 18.20 8.54 6.01
C VAL A 394 19.48 8.07 5.34
N GLU A 395 20.32 7.32 6.08
CA GLU A 395 21.55 6.78 5.53
C GLU A 395 21.27 5.72 4.47
N GLU A 396 22.07 5.71 3.40
CA GLU A 396 21.87 4.83 2.25
C GLU A 396 21.90 3.34 2.63
N ASP A 397 22.80 3.00 3.58
CA ASP A 397 22.96 1.62 4.07
C ASP A 397 21.83 1.17 5.03
N ASP A 398 20.96 2.07 5.48
CA ASP A 398 19.89 1.74 6.42
C ASP A 398 18.64 1.14 5.75
N VAL A 399 18.54 1.24 4.42
CA VAL A 399 17.34 0.83 3.65
C VAL A 399 17.76 0.13 2.36
N LEU A 400 17.34 -1.11 2.21
CA LEU A 400 17.43 -1.89 0.98
C LEU A 400 16.02 -2.42 0.65
N LEU A 401 15.30 -1.75 -0.23
CA LEU A 401 13.99 -2.18 -0.70
C LEU A 401 14.08 -2.76 -2.11
N ASN A 402 13.28 -3.77 -2.38
CA ASN A 402 13.17 -4.46 -3.67
C ASN A 402 11.77 -4.34 -4.26
N ASP A 403 10.81 -3.85 -3.47
CA ASP A 403 9.43 -3.62 -3.87
C ASP A 403 8.81 -2.48 -3.06
N GLY A 404 7.65 -2.00 -3.47
CA GLY A 404 6.90 -0.97 -2.77
C GLY A 404 5.98 -1.49 -1.67
N SER A 405 5.73 -2.79 -1.63
CA SER A 405 4.71 -3.41 -0.77
C SER A 405 5.26 -4.08 0.48
N GLY A 406 6.52 -4.51 0.43
CA GLY A 406 7.15 -5.30 1.49
C GLY A 406 6.82 -6.79 1.43
N LEU A 407 6.30 -7.29 0.31
CA LEU A 407 6.10 -8.72 0.09
C LEU A 407 7.44 -9.41 -0.20
N SER A 408 8.38 -8.71 -0.82
CA SER A 408 9.73 -9.21 -1.09
C SER A 408 10.47 -9.59 0.19
N ARG A 409 10.95 -10.84 0.25
CA ARG A 409 11.80 -11.35 1.34
C ARG A 409 13.22 -10.75 1.33
N ALA A 410 13.59 -10.07 0.24
CA ALA A 410 14.91 -9.43 0.10
C ALA A 410 14.94 -7.99 0.65
N ASN A 411 13.84 -7.47 1.16
CA ASN A 411 13.80 -6.15 1.79
C ASN A 411 14.49 -6.16 3.15
N LEU A 412 15.32 -5.14 3.40
CA LEU A 412 15.98 -4.92 4.68
C LEU A 412 15.89 -3.44 5.08
N VAL A 413 15.48 -3.17 6.30
CA VAL A 413 15.46 -1.81 6.87
C VAL A 413 15.91 -1.83 8.32
N THR A 414 16.40 -0.68 8.81
CA THR A 414 16.65 -0.50 10.23
C THR A 414 15.45 0.16 10.94
N PRO A 415 15.19 -0.11 12.23
CA PRO A 415 14.23 0.66 13.02
C PRO A 415 14.47 2.16 12.95
N ARG A 416 15.75 2.58 12.88
CA ARG A 416 16.16 3.98 12.80
C ARG A 416 15.69 4.65 11.51
N ALA A 417 15.85 4.00 10.37
CA ALA A 417 15.37 4.51 9.09
C ALA A 417 13.85 4.74 9.09
N VAL A 418 13.09 3.79 9.64
CA VAL A 418 11.62 3.93 9.73
C VAL A 418 11.23 5.10 10.64
N VAL A 419 11.88 5.26 11.79
CA VAL A 419 11.61 6.37 12.69
C VAL A 419 12.00 7.71 12.05
N ALA A 420 13.12 7.79 11.34
CA ALA A 420 13.54 8.99 10.61
C ALA A 420 12.50 9.39 9.55
N LEU A 421 12.00 8.42 8.77
CA LEU A 421 10.93 8.63 7.78
C LEU A 421 9.65 9.15 8.43
N LEU A 422 9.21 8.54 9.53
CA LEU A 422 7.96 8.97 10.21
C LEU A 422 8.12 10.35 10.87
N ARG A 423 9.32 10.67 11.38
CA ARG A 423 9.63 12.02 11.87
C ARG A 423 9.57 13.05 10.75
N TYR A 424 10.13 12.73 9.57
CA TYR A 424 9.98 13.59 8.41
C TYR A 424 8.50 13.84 8.10
N ALA A 425 7.69 12.77 8.03
CA ALA A 425 6.26 12.89 7.75
C ALA A 425 5.54 13.75 8.80
N ALA A 426 5.89 13.64 10.08
CA ALA A 426 5.29 14.41 11.17
C ALA A 426 5.50 15.93 11.03
N HIS A 427 6.58 16.35 10.38
CA HIS A 427 6.90 17.76 10.17
C HIS A 427 6.35 18.34 8.86
N GLN A 428 5.63 17.53 8.07
CA GLN A 428 5.04 18.00 6.82
C GLN A 428 3.63 18.59 7.03
N PRO A 429 3.18 19.54 6.18
CA PRO A 429 1.83 20.09 6.27
C PRO A 429 0.72 19.04 6.17
N TRP A 430 0.99 17.90 5.52
CA TRP A 430 0.09 16.76 5.37
C TRP A 430 0.32 15.66 6.41
N GLY A 431 1.16 15.90 7.42
CA GLY A 431 1.57 14.86 8.37
C GLY A 431 0.41 14.23 9.15
N GLU A 432 -0.51 15.05 9.71
CA GLU A 432 -1.67 14.51 10.43
C GLU A 432 -2.62 13.76 9.49
N ASP A 433 -2.80 14.25 8.25
CA ASP A 433 -3.58 13.55 7.21
C ASP A 433 -2.95 12.17 6.92
N PHE A 434 -1.62 12.11 6.77
CA PHE A 434 -0.91 10.85 6.58
C PHE A 434 -1.12 9.90 7.77
N PHE A 435 -0.89 10.34 9.01
CA PHE A 435 -1.09 9.48 10.20
C PHE A 435 -2.54 9.05 10.37
N SER A 436 -3.52 9.83 9.87
CA SER A 436 -4.92 9.42 9.86
C SER A 436 -5.19 8.20 8.96
N THR A 437 -4.29 7.94 7.98
CA THR A 437 -4.40 6.78 7.10
C THR A 437 -3.95 5.47 7.75
N LEU A 438 -3.20 5.53 8.87
CA LEU A 438 -2.73 4.33 9.57
C LEU A 438 -3.86 3.63 10.34
N PRO A 439 -3.83 2.29 10.49
CA PRO A 439 -4.70 1.55 11.38
C PRO A 439 -4.68 2.09 12.81
N VAL A 440 -5.85 2.13 13.46
CA VAL A 440 -6.02 2.62 14.83
C VAL A 440 -6.32 1.46 15.75
N ALA A 441 -5.55 1.33 16.84
CA ALA A 441 -5.71 0.29 17.84
C ALA A 441 -7.16 0.19 18.34
N GLY A 442 -7.75 -1.01 18.29
CA GLY A 442 -9.09 -1.32 18.72
C GLY A 442 -10.22 -0.67 17.92
N LYS A 443 -9.93 -0.07 16.75
CA LYS A 443 -10.95 0.66 15.98
C LYS A 443 -11.06 0.25 14.51
N ASP A 444 -9.95 0.18 13.78
CA ASP A 444 -10.01 -0.06 12.34
C ASP A 444 -8.76 -0.72 11.75
N GLY A 445 -8.88 -1.14 10.49
CA GLY A 445 -7.80 -1.72 9.70
C GLY A 445 -7.20 -2.96 10.36
N THR A 446 -5.91 -3.17 10.17
CA THR A 446 -5.21 -4.36 10.73
C THR A 446 -5.06 -4.33 12.26
N LEU A 447 -5.47 -3.25 12.92
CA LEU A 447 -5.50 -3.12 14.38
C LEU A 447 -6.92 -3.15 14.97
N GLU A 448 -7.96 -3.37 14.16
CA GLU A 448 -9.37 -3.35 14.61
C GLU A 448 -9.64 -4.25 15.81
N SER A 449 -9.11 -5.47 15.80
CA SER A 449 -9.29 -6.47 16.86
C SER A 449 -8.19 -6.47 17.93
N ARG A 450 -7.14 -5.64 17.75
CA ARG A 450 -5.97 -5.58 18.63
C ARG A 450 -6.09 -4.43 19.62
N MET A 451 -5.63 -4.63 20.84
CA MET A 451 -5.60 -3.60 21.91
C MET A 451 -6.97 -2.97 22.18
N LYS A 452 -8.07 -3.71 21.97
CA LYS A 452 -9.44 -3.16 21.98
C LYS A 452 -9.86 -2.64 23.35
N ASP A 453 -9.49 -3.36 24.42
CA ASP A 453 -9.87 -3.07 25.82
C ASP A 453 -8.63 -2.76 26.67
N THR A 454 -7.59 -2.19 26.05
CA THR A 454 -6.31 -1.88 26.69
C THR A 454 -6.06 -0.37 26.71
N PRO A 455 -5.06 0.12 27.45
CA PRO A 455 -4.65 1.53 27.45
C PRO A 455 -4.33 2.10 26.06
N ALA A 456 -3.84 1.28 25.14
CA ALA A 456 -3.48 1.67 23.78
C ALA A 456 -4.69 1.90 22.86
N ALA A 457 -5.91 1.47 23.24
CA ALA A 457 -7.11 1.62 22.42
C ALA A 457 -7.32 3.08 21.99
N GLY A 458 -7.37 3.32 20.67
CA GLY A 458 -7.55 4.63 20.07
C GLY A 458 -6.36 5.59 20.19
N ARG A 459 -5.25 5.20 20.83
CA ARG A 459 -4.08 6.03 21.08
C ARG A 459 -2.87 5.66 20.22
N VAL A 460 -2.88 4.47 19.65
CA VAL A 460 -1.84 3.96 18.74
C VAL A 460 -2.38 3.99 17.32
N ARG A 461 -1.61 4.59 16.40
CA ARG A 461 -1.85 4.54 14.97
C ARG A 461 -0.60 3.94 14.33
N ALA A 462 -0.70 2.75 13.75
CA ALA A 462 0.47 2.05 13.25
C ALA A 462 0.20 1.22 11.99
N LYS A 463 1.18 1.19 11.10
CA LYS A 463 1.26 0.21 10.03
C LYS A 463 1.79 -1.09 10.61
N THR A 464 1.10 -2.19 10.34
CA THR A 464 1.54 -3.54 10.69
C THR A 464 2.20 -4.22 9.50
N GLY A 465 3.09 -5.18 9.78
CA GLY A 465 3.71 -6.07 8.80
C GLY A 465 3.66 -7.51 9.25
N SER A 466 3.42 -8.44 8.31
CA SER A 466 3.40 -9.87 8.57
C SER A 466 3.87 -10.64 7.35
N LEU A 467 4.90 -11.46 7.53
CA LEU A 467 5.30 -12.53 6.64
C LEU A 467 5.51 -13.79 7.49
N GLU A 468 5.80 -14.92 6.89
CA GLU A 468 6.21 -16.08 7.67
C GLU A 468 7.47 -15.73 8.47
N HIS A 469 7.49 -16.03 9.76
CA HIS A 469 8.57 -15.73 10.71
C HIS A 469 8.89 -14.22 10.91
N VAL A 470 8.06 -13.31 10.40
CA VAL A 470 8.27 -11.86 10.49
C VAL A 470 7.02 -11.15 10.97
N ARG A 471 7.18 -10.26 11.96
CA ARG A 471 6.15 -9.30 12.37
C ARG A 471 6.77 -7.92 12.51
N ALA A 472 5.98 -6.90 12.22
CA ALA A 472 6.39 -5.51 12.33
C ALA A 472 5.23 -4.62 12.75
N ALA A 473 5.54 -3.52 13.44
CA ALA A 473 4.61 -2.43 13.70
C ALA A 473 5.39 -1.13 13.86
N SER A 474 5.00 -0.09 13.11
CA SER A 474 5.63 1.23 13.22
C SER A 474 4.58 2.33 13.04
N GLY A 475 4.72 3.41 13.80
CA GLY A 475 3.74 4.49 13.78
C GLY A 475 3.90 5.49 14.90
N VAL A 476 2.77 6.00 15.39
CA VAL A 476 2.70 7.04 16.42
C VAL A 476 1.82 6.61 17.60
N VAL A 477 2.18 7.12 18.77
CA VAL A 477 1.43 6.91 20.02
C VAL A 477 1.16 8.27 20.67
N THR A 478 -0.07 8.47 21.15
CA THR A 478 -0.38 9.55 22.09
C THR A 478 -0.52 8.95 23.48
N THR A 479 0.39 9.31 24.39
CA THR A 479 0.41 8.78 25.75
C THR A 479 -0.75 9.32 26.61
N ARG A 480 -1.00 8.73 27.78
CA ARG A 480 -1.97 9.28 28.75
C ARG A 480 -1.54 10.66 29.26
N GLY A 481 -0.23 10.91 29.35
CA GLY A 481 0.33 12.20 29.72
C GLY A 481 0.33 13.26 28.62
N GLY A 482 -0.18 12.92 27.41
CA GLY A 482 -0.26 13.83 26.26
C GLY A 482 1.01 13.93 25.43
N ALA A 483 2.06 13.15 25.73
CA ALA A 483 3.24 13.08 24.89
C ALA A 483 2.94 12.38 23.56
N HIS A 484 3.60 12.81 22.50
CA HIS A 484 3.54 12.17 21.18
C HIS A 484 4.84 11.43 20.91
N LEU A 485 4.73 10.14 20.62
CA LEU A 485 5.88 9.28 20.36
C LEU A 485 5.82 8.76 18.94
N ILE A 486 7.00 8.51 18.38
CA ILE A 486 7.18 7.74 17.13
C ILE A 486 7.90 6.46 17.49
N PHE A 487 7.46 5.33 16.93
CA PHE A 487 8.07 4.04 17.21
C PHE A 487 8.19 3.17 15.96
N SER A 488 9.17 2.27 16.00
CA SER A 488 9.34 1.17 15.05
C SER A 488 9.72 -0.08 15.80
N MET A 489 9.04 -1.20 15.53
CA MET A 489 9.25 -2.49 16.18
C MET A 489 9.22 -3.62 15.16
N PHE A 490 10.19 -4.53 15.27
CA PHE A 490 10.33 -5.72 14.44
C PHE A 490 10.56 -6.97 15.28
N ASP A 491 9.98 -8.09 14.83
CA ASP A 491 10.25 -9.44 15.29
C ASP A 491 10.55 -10.31 14.06
N ASN A 492 11.81 -10.69 13.90
CA ASN A 492 12.29 -11.50 12.78
C ASN A 492 12.82 -12.85 13.26
N ASN A 493 12.88 -13.83 12.35
CA ASN A 493 13.30 -15.20 12.64
C ASN A 493 12.47 -15.85 13.76
N SER A 494 11.23 -15.49 13.87
CA SER A 494 10.34 -15.88 14.95
C SER A 494 9.64 -17.20 14.64
N ARG A 495 9.67 -18.14 15.60
CA ARG A 495 8.82 -19.34 15.60
C ARG A 495 7.56 -19.16 16.46
N LEU A 496 7.35 -17.98 17.00
CA LEU A 496 6.12 -17.66 17.72
C LEU A 496 4.92 -17.80 16.78
N ARG A 497 3.84 -18.39 17.29
CA ARG A 497 2.56 -18.24 16.61
C ARG A 497 2.24 -16.75 16.50
N GLY A 498 1.65 -16.32 15.39
CA GLY A 498 1.42 -14.90 15.12
C GLY A 498 0.78 -14.13 16.28
N LYS A 499 -0.14 -14.76 17.03
CA LYS A 499 -0.78 -14.19 18.22
C LYS A 499 0.16 -13.95 19.40
N ASP A 500 1.18 -14.81 19.58
CA ASP A 500 2.13 -14.71 20.71
C ASP A 500 3.12 -13.55 20.44
N SER A 501 3.62 -13.42 19.21
CA SER A 501 4.45 -12.28 18.79
C SER A 501 3.66 -10.97 18.88
N VAL A 502 2.44 -10.94 18.37
CA VAL A 502 1.54 -9.77 18.42
C VAL A 502 1.30 -9.30 19.86
N ALA A 503 1.17 -10.22 20.83
CA ALA A 503 0.98 -9.88 22.22
C ALA A 503 2.15 -9.09 22.82
N VAL A 504 3.39 -9.35 22.38
CA VAL A 504 4.57 -8.56 22.81
C VAL A 504 4.49 -7.13 22.26
N PHE A 505 4.15 -6.95 20.99
CA PHE A 505 3.94 -5.62 20.41
C PHE A 505 2.84 -4.84 21.14
N ASP A 506 1.72 -5.50 21.45
CA ASP A 506 0.60 -4.88 22.16
C ASP A 506 0.99 -4.45 23.58
N ALA A 507 1.77 -5.30 24.30
CA ALA A 507 2.29 -4.96 25.61
C ALA A 507 3.26 -3.77 25.59
N LEU A 508 4.11 -3.67 24.57
CA LEU A 508 5.00 -2.52 24.38
C LEU A 508 4.19 -1.24 24.10
N CYS A 509 3.13 -1.31 23.28
CA CYS A 509 2.23 -0.18 23.03
C CYS A 509 1.51 0.28 24.30
N ASP A 510 0.99 -0.65 25.11
CA ASP A 510 0.35 -0.34 26.39
C ASP A 510 1.34 0.33 27.35
N ALA A 511 2.57 -0.18 27.43
CA ALA A 511 3.62 0.40 28.27
C ALA A 511 3.97 1.83 27.84
N MET A 512 4.11 2.11 26.54
CA MET A 512 4.32 3.46 26.01
C MET A 512 3.20 4.41 26.44
N VAL A 513 1.94 3.96 26.31
CA VAL A 513 0.77 4.80 26.62
C VAL A 513 0.65 5.11 28.11
N GLU A 514 0.95 4.14 28.98
CA GLU A 514 0.74 4.27 30.43
C GLU A 514 1.90 4.96 31.13
N GLU A 515 3.14 4.64 30.76
CA GLU A 515 4.29 5.05 31.55
C GLU A 515 4.90 6.38 31.11
N ILE A 516 5.00 6.62 29.78
CA ILE A 516 5.75 7.77 29.27
C ILE A 516 4.93 9.05 29.39
N GLY A 517 5.56 10.08 29.99
CA GLY A 517 4.92 11.37 30.19
C GLY A 517 3.78 11.37 31.22
N ALA A 518 3.58 10.27 31.94
CA ALA A 518 2.71 10.29 33.11
C ALA A 518 3.30 11.24 34.17
N ALA A 519 2.49 12.17 34.67
CA ALA A 519 2.90 13.01 35.79
C ALA A 519 3.37 12.12 36.96
N PRO A 520 4.43 12.49 37.69
CA PRO A 520 4.87 11.72 38.84
C PRO A 520 3.70 11.59 39.80
N VAL A 521 3.33 10.35 40.14
CA VAL A 521 2.34 10.07 41.17
C VAL A 521 2.87 10.67 42.47
N LYS A 522 2.25 11.73 42.96
CA LYS A 522 2.57 12.23 44.32
C LYS A 522 2.26 11.09 45.25
N THR A 523 3.28 10.46 45.81
CA THR A 523 3.13 9.53 46.93
C THR A 523 2.54 10.30 48.11
N PRO A 524 1.48 9.79 48.77
CA PRO A 524 0.84 10.48 49.86
C PRO A 524 1.77 10.69 51.08
#